data_cfcb442ba47a299c601a15d061daba1a
#
_entry.id   cfcb442ba47a299c601a15d061daba1a
#
_cell.length_a   1.000
_cell.length_b   1.000
_cell.length_c   1.000
_cell.angle_alpha   90.00
_cell.angle_beta   90.00
_cell.angle_gamma   90.00
#
_symmetry.space_group_name_H-M   'P 1'
#
loop_
_entity.id
_entity.type
_entity.pdbx_description
1 polymer ?
#
loop_
_entity_poly.entity_id
_entity_poly.type
_entity_poly.pdbx_seq_one_letter_code
_entity_poly.pdbx_strand_id
1 'polypeptide(L)'
;MKDRAGKKERGVLIIVENLPVPFDRRVWMESTTLRAKGYEVSVICPTNSQYSSLYEEIDGIHIYRHPLPPEVSSATGYLREYCVALWHQWRLAGLIRRKHGFDLIHACNPPDLIFLVALWFKVFHRKKFLFDHHDLCPELYESKFERRGIFHGLLLIAEWCTFKLADTVISTNTSYREIAITRGKKDPNRVHVVRSGPDLNRFRRVSPNPVYRRGKEYLIGYLGVMGEFDGVHHLVEAAHELVSKRKRNDIQFCLIGSGPMFEPLKNLTK
;
A
#
# COMPACT_ATOMS: atom_id res chain seq x y z
N MET A 1 2.62 -6.27 -28.33
CA MET A 1 3.35 -7.50 -28.70
C MET A 1 2.32 -8.63 -28.85
N LYS A 2 2.55 -9.60 -29.71
CA LYS A 2 1.72 -10.81 -29.81
C LYS A 2 2.43 -11.92 -29.07
N ASP A 3 1.68 -12.72 -28.28
CA ASP A 3 2.23 -13.95 -27.72
C ASP A 3 2.61 -14.95 -28.81
N ARG A 4 3.27 -16.06 -28.44
CA ARG A 4 3.67 -17.11 -29.39
C ARG A 4 2.48 -17.75 -30.18
N ALA A 5 1.23 -17.46 -29.75
CA ALA A 5 0.00 -17.93 -30.40
C ALA A 5 -0.72 -16.83 -31.21
N GLY A 6 -0.11 -15.63 -31.37
CA GLY A 6 -0.70 -14.52 -32.12
C GLY A 6 -1.83 -13.75 -31.39
N LYS A 7 -2.09 -14.05 -30.11
CA LYS A 7 -3.08 -13.37 -29.30
C LYS A 7 -2.49 -12.10 -28.70
N LYS A 8 -3.22 -10.99 -28.78
CA LYS A 8 -2.80 -9.73 -28.18
C LYS A 8 -2.69 -9.92 -26.65
N GLU A 9 -1.52 -9.66 -26.09
CA GLU A 9 -1.32 -9.64 -24.64
C GLU A 9 -2.31 -8.65 -24.00
N ARG A 10 -2.94 -9.06 -22.90
CA ARG A 10 -3.81 -8.17 -22.12
C ARG A 10 -2.96 -7.27 -21.26
N GLY A 11 -3.19 -5.97 -21.33
CA GLY A 11 -2.45 -4.98 -20.56
C GLY A 11 -3.13 -4.65 -19.23
N VAL A 12 -2.32 -4.51 -18.18
CA VAL A 12 -2.72 -4.04 -16.85
C VAL A 12 -1.92 -2.81 -16.50
N LEU A 13 -2.60 -1.74 -16.15
CA LEU A 13 -2.01 -0.53 -15.57
C LEU A 13 -2.26 -0.53 -14.07
N ILE A 14 -1.20 -0.60 -13.27
CA ILE A 14 -1.27 -0.46 -11.81
C ILE A 14 -0.92 0.98 -11.45
N ILE A 15 -1.67 1.59 -10.54
CA ILE A 15 -1.44 2.96 -10.05
C ILE A 15 -1.36 2.92 -8.53
N VAL A 16 -0.26 3.40 -7.99
CA VAL A 16 -0.02 3.54 -6.54
C VAL A 16 0.62 4.88 -6.25
N GLU A 17 0.21 5.54 -5.16
CA GLU A 17 0.67 6.89 -4.80
C GLU A 17 1.61 6.91 -3.58
N ASN A 18 1.50 5.93 -2.70
CA ASN A 18 2.21 5.96 -1.42
C ASN A 18 3.72 5.73 -1.55
N LEU A 19 4.11 4.74 -2.33
CA LEU A 19 5.49 4.25 -2.36
C LEU A 19 5.94 3.98 -3.78
N PRO A 20 7.22 4.23 -4.10
CA PRO A 20 7.79 3.83 -5.38
C PRO A 20 7.86 2.31 -5.51
N VAL A 21 7.72 1.82 -6.73
CA VAL A 21 7.93 0.42 -7.11
C VAL A 21 9.37 0.27 -7.61
N PRO A 22 10.09 -0.80 -7.22
CA PRO A 22 9.68 -2.03 -6.53
C PRO A 22 9.71 -1.99 -4.99
N PHE A 23 9.91 -0.84 -4.36
CA PHE A 23 9.95 -0.72 -2.90
C PHE A 23 8.59 -1.07 -2.26
N ASP A 24 7.46 -0.69 -2.89
CA ASP A 24 6.14 -1.21 -2.52
C ASP A 24 6.05 -2.70 -2.84
N ARG A 25 6.18 -3.51 -1.79
CA ARG A 25 6.24 -4.97 -1.91
C ARG A 25 4.96 -5.59 -2.42
N ARG A 26 3.80 -5.03 -2.04
CA ARG A 26 2.51 -5.57 -2.48
C ARG A 26 2.34 -5.36 -3.97
N VAL A 27 2.48 -4.12 -4.42
CA VAL A 27 2.37 -3.78 -5.84
C VAL A 27 3.43 -4.50 -6.67
N TRP A 28 4.64 -4.66 -6.15
CA TRP A 28 5.68 -5.43 -6.82
C TRP A 28 5.32 -6.91 -7.00
N MET A 29 4.80 -7.57 -5.95
CA MET A 29 4.37 -8.97 -6.01
C MET A 29 3.19 -9.16 -6.97
N GLU A 30 2.23 -8.24 -6.99
CA GLU A 30 1.11 -8.26 -7.93
C GLU A 30 1.59 -8.07 -9.36
N SER A 31 2.48 -7.11 -9.60
CA SER A 31 3.08 -6.84 -10.92
C SER A 31 3.83 -8.05 -11.47
N THR A 32 4.72 -8.64 -10.66
CA THR A 32 5.51 -9.82 -11.06
C THR A 32 4.62 -11.05 -11.29
N THR A 33 3.59 -11.23 -10.46
CA THR A 33 2.61 -12.32 -10.61
C THR A 33 1.83 -12.18 -11.92
N LEU A 34 1.34 -10.98 -12.23
CA LEU A 34 0.64 -10.70 -13.48
C LEU A 34 1.56 -10.90 -14.69
N ARG A 35 2.80 -10.39 -14.61
CA ARG A 35 3.79 -10.59 -15.68
C ARG A 35 4.09 -12.07 -15.92
N ALA A 36 4.26 -12.85 -14.86
CA ALA A 36 4.47 -14.31 -14.95
C ALA A 36 3.27 -15.04 -15.58
N LYS A 37 2.06 -14.45 -15.54
CA LYS A 37 0.85 -14.97 -16.19
C LYS A 37 0.67 -14.43 -17.63
N GLY A 38 1.65 -13.72 -18.18
CA GLY A 38 1.64 -13.26 -19.57
C GLY A 38 0.86 -11.95 -19.79
N TYR A 39 0.64 -11.16 -18.74
CA TYR A 39 0.08 -9.81 -18.90
C TYR A 39 1.19 -8.82 -19.22
N GLU A 40 0.89 -7.83 -20.05
CA GLU A 40 1.71 -6.63 -20.20
C GLU A 40 1.43 -5.71 -19.00
N VAL A 41 2.45 -5.45 -18.17
CA VAL A 41 2.26 -4.71 -16.92
C VAL A 41 2.99 -3.38 -16.98
N SER A 42 2.25 -2.31 -16.72
CA SER A 42 2.79 -0.96 -16.50
C SER A 42 2.39 -0.47 -15.13
N VAL A 43 3.30 0.22 -14.43
CA VAL A 43 3.07 0.77 -13.10
C VAL A 43 3.27 2.28 -13.14
N ILE A 44 2.39 3.04 -12.49
CA ILE A 44 2.58 4.46 -12.16
C ILE A 44 2.77 4.55 -10.65
N CYS A 45 3.86 5.20 -10.21
CA CYS A 45 4.17 5.39 -8.80
C CYS A 45 4.96 6.69 -8.58
N PRO A 46 5.14 7.16 -7.34
CA PRO A 46 5.97 8.32 -7.05
C PRO A 46 7.46 8.02 -7.18
N THR A 47 8.27 9.08 -7.26
CA THR A 47 9.72 9.04 -7.04
C THR A 47 10.05 9.17 -5.56
N ASN A 48 11.24 8.72 -5.16
CA ASN A 48 11.88 9.10 -3.90
C ASN A 48 13.40 9.24 -4.11
N SER A 49 14.17 9.44 -3.04
CA SER A 49 15.62 9.60 -3.10
C SER A 49 16.35 8.37 -3.69
N GLN A 50 15.83 7.18 -3.50
CA GLN A 50 16.40 5.92 -3.99
C GLN A 50 15.92 5.59 -5.41
N TYR A 51 14.69 5.96 -5.76
CA TYR A 51 14.04 5.67 -7.04
C TYR A 51 13.66 6.97 -7.75
N SER A 52 14.67 7.66 -8.31
CA SER A 52 14.52 8.99 -8.93
C SER A 52 14.28 8.96 -10.45
N SER A 53 14.57 7.82 -11.11
CA SER A 53 14.34 7.67 -12.56
C SER A 53 12.85 7.74 -12.88
N LEU A 54 12.48 8.60 -13.85
CA LEU A 54 11.09 8.78 -14.27
C LEU A 54 10.53 7.61 -15.09
N TYR A 55 11.42 6.81 -15.70
CA TYR A 55 11.05 5.58 -16.40
C TYR A 55 12.13 4.54 -16.21
N GLU A 56 11.68 3.32 -15.97
CA GLU A 56 12.55 2.17 -15.81
C GLU A 56 11.77 0.91 -16.20
N GLU A 57 12.47 -0.10 -16.73
CA GLU A 57 11.90 -1.42 -16.98
C GLU A 57 12.66 -2.44 -16.13
N ILE A 58 11.94 -3.14 -15.26
CA ILE A 58 12.49 -4.18 -14.38
C ILE A 58 11.67 -5.45 -14.59
N ASP A 59 12.32 -6.57 -14.90
CA ASP A 59 11.69 -7.88 -15.11
C ASP A 59 10.54 -7.87 -16.14
N GLY A 60 10.65 -6.97 -17.17
CA GLY A 60 9.62 -6.78 -18.18
C GLY A 60 8.38 -6.03 -17.69
N ILE A 61 8.48 -5.32 -16.57
CA ILE A 61 7.45 -4.43 -16.02
C ILE A 61 7.88 -2.99 -16.29
N HIS A 62 7.00 -2.21 -16.92
CA HIS A 62 7.26 -0.81 -17.26
C HIS A 62 6.86 0.10 -16.10
N ILE A 63 7.83 0.70 -15.44
CA ILE A 63 7.63 1.57 -14.28
C ILE A 63 7.77 3.03 -14.69
N TYR A 64 6.69 3.80 -14.54
CA TYR A 64 6.63 5.23 -14.80
C TYR A 64 6.48 5.96 -13.48
N ARG A 65 7.41 6.85 -13.16
CA ARG A 65 7.40 7.60 -11.91
C ARG A 65 7.12 9.08 -12.14
N HIS A 66 6.53 9.70 -11.15
CA HIS A 66 6.32 11.14 -11.12
C HIS A 66 6.79 11.74 -9.79
N PRO A 67 7.27 12.99 -9.81
CA PRO A 67 7.63 13.66 -8.57
C PRO A 67 6.37 13.93 -7.74
N LEU A 68 6.52 13.84 -6.41
CA LEU A 68 5.56 14.37 -5.45
C LEU A 68 6.00 15.76 -5.00
N PRO A 69 5.05 16.67 -4.73
CA PRO A 69 5.35 17.90 -4.01
C PRO A 69 5.98 17.58 -2.64
N PRO A 70 6.77 18.50 -2.07
CA PRO A 70 7.27 18.34 -0.70
C PRO A 70 6.11 18.13 0.27
N GLU A 71 6.31 17.26 1.26
CA GLU A 71 5.31 16.98 2.30
C GLU A 71 4.83 18.27 2.96
N VAL A 72 3.52 18.41 3.06
CA VAL A 72 2.87 19.58 3.64
C VAL A 72 1.97 19.12 4.77
N SER A 73 2.04 19.78 5.91
CA SER A 73 1.24 19.46 7.11
C SER A 73 -0.17 20.07 7.12
N SER A 74 -0.52 20.90 6.13
CA SER A 74 -1.82 21.60 6.08
C SER A 74 -2.82 20.88 5.17
N ALA A 75 -4.12 20.95 5.47
CA ALA A 75 -5.20 20.36 4.67
C ALA A 75 -5.22 20.88 3.23
N THR A 76 -4.90 22.17 3.01
CA THR A 76 -4.78 22.76 1.66
C THR A 76 -3.56 22.24 0.92
N GLY A 77 -2.48 21.92 1.63
CA GLY A 77 -1.29 21.30 1.09
C GLY A 77 -1.57 19.89 0.56
N TYR A 78 -2.28 19.07 1.33
CA TYR A 78 -2.74 17.74 0.88
C TYR A 78 -3.63 17.80 -0.36
N LEU A 79 -4.56 18.77 -0.41
CA LEU A 79 -5.41 18.94 -1.60
C LEU A 79 -4.56 19.26 -2.84
N ARG A 80 -3.58 20.14 -2.74
CA ARG A 80 -2.64 20.46 -3.83
C ARG A 80 -1.83 19.23 -4.25
N GLU A 81 -1.31 18.48 -3.29
CA GLU A 81 -0.55 17.25 -3.53
C GLU A 81 -1.38 16.25 -4.32
N TYR A 82 -2.61 15.98 -3.91
CA TYR A 82 -3.51 15.07 -4.62
C TYR A 82 -3.88 15.57 -6.02
N CYS A 83 -4.11 16.87 -6.21
CA CYS A 83 -4.39 17.41 -7.55
C CYS A 83 -3.19 17.24 -8.50
N VAL A 84 -1.97 17.48 -8.00
CA VAL A 84 -0.73 17.30 -8.78
C VAL A 84 -0.51 15.82 -9.11
N ALA A 85 -0.70 14.94 -8.13
CA ALA A 85 -0.58 13.50 -8.32
C ALA A 85 -1.59 12.96 -9.34
N LEU A 86 -2.86 13.31 -9.20
CA LEU A 86 -3.92 12.93 -10.15
C LEU A 86 -3.63 13.41 -11.58
N TRP A 87 -3.11 14.63 -11.73
CA TRP A 87 -2.72 15.16 -13.04
C TRP A 87 -1.58 14.34 -13.66
N HIS A 88 -0.54 14.02 -12.89
CA HIS A 88 0.57 13.18 -13.35
C HIS A 88 0.09 11.78 -13.73
N GLN A 89 -0.73 11.15 -12.88
CA GLN A 89 -1.28 9.83 -13.12
C GLN A 89 -2.15 9.80 -14.39
N TRP A 90 -3.02 10.78 -14.56
CA TRP A 90 -3.85 10.89 -15.77
C TRP A 90 -3.01 11.05 -17.03
N ARG A 91 -1.99 11.93 -17.01
CA ARG A 91 -1.06 12.15 -18.12
C ARG A 91 -0.26 10.90 -18.45
N LEU A 92 0.31 10.25 -17.43
CA LEU A 92 1.10 9.04 -17.61
C LEU A 92 0.23 7.86 -18.08
N ALA A 93 -0.97 7.69 -17.56
CA ALA A 93 -1.92 6.68 -18.04
C ALA A 93 -2.27 6.91 -19.52
N GLY A 94 -2.43 8.16 -19.96
CA GLY A 94 -2.61 8.50 -21.37
C GLY A 94 -1.40 8.12 -22.24
N LEU A 95 -0.18 8.36 -21.75
CA LEU A 95 1.06 7.96 -22.42
C LEU A 95 1.17 6.44 -22.53
N ILE A 96 0.97 5.72 -21.41
CA ILE A 96 1.05 4.26 -21.35
C ILE A 96 0.02 3.62 -22.27
N ARG A 97 -1.21 4.14 -22.30
CA ARG A 97 -2.25 3.66 -23.22
C ARG A 97 -1.81 3.74 -24.69
N ARG A 98 -1.09 4.77 -25.09
CA ARG A 98 -0.61 4.94 -26.47
C ARG A 98 0.59 4.04 -26.76
N LYS A 99 1.47 3.83 -25.79
CA LYS A 99 2.76 3.14 -25.97
C LYS A 99 2.63 1.60 -25.81
N HIS A 100 1.98 1.16 -24.75
CA HIS A 100 1.85 -0.26 -24.38
C HIS A 100 0.40 -0.74 -24.52
N GLY A 101 -0.57 0.14 -24.24
CA GLY A 101 -1.97 -0.21 -24.07
C GLY A 101 -2.23 -0.84 -22.72
N PHE A 102 -3.50 -0.83 -22.30
CA PHE A 102 -3.99 -1.60 -21.17
C PHE A 102 -5.50 -1.83 -21.30
N ASP A 103 -6.00 -2.87 -20.66
CA ASP A 103 -7.41 -3.26 -20.65
C ASP A 103 -8.03 -3.05 -19.26
N LEU A 104 -7.20 -3.07 -18.22
CA LEU A 104 -7.55 -2.93 -16.83
C LEU A 104 -6.71 -1.85 -16.16
N ILE A 105 -7.35 -1.01 -15.37
CA ILE A 105 -6.70 -0.16 -14.38
C ILE A 105 -6.87 -0.85 -13.03
N HIS A 106 -5.76 -1.12 -12.36
CA HIS A 106 -5.67 -1.61 -11.00
C HIS A 106 -5.14 -0.46 -10.15
N ALA A 107 -5.99 0.19 -9.37
CA ALA A 107 -5.59 1.34 -8.58
C ALA A 107 -5.66 1.04 -7.08
N CYS A 108 -4.57 1.39 -6.40
CA CYS A 108 -4.37 1.23 -4.97
C CYS A 108 -4.65 2.56 -4.27
N ASN A 109 -5.33 2.53 -3.13
CA ASN A 109 -5.44 3.70 -2.26
C ASN A 109 -4.34 3.69 -1.18
N PRO A 110 -4.06 4.80 -0.49
CA PRO A 110 -4.56 6.15 -0.73
C PRO A 110 -3.98 6.79 -2.00
N PRO A 111 -4.61 7.81 -2.60
CA PRO A 111 -5.87 8.43 -2.21
C PRO A 111 -7.10 7.77 -2.86
N ASP A 112 -8.25 7.83 -2.19
CA ASP A 112 -9.50 7.35 -2.78
C ASP A 112 -9.97 8.17 -4.00
N LEU A 113 -9.40 9.35 -4.23
CA LEU A 113 -9.64 10.19 -5.41
C LEU A 113 -9.15 9.58 -6.73
N ILE A 114 -8.42 8.47 -6.68
CA ILE A 114 -7.92 7.75 -7.86
C ILE A 114 -9.04 7.33 -8.83
N PHE A 115 -10.28 7.20 -8.33
CA PHE A 115 -11.42 6.93 -9.20
C PHE A 115 -11.61 7.96 -10.32
N LEU A 116 -11.16 9.21 -10.14
CA LEU A 116 -11.25 10.25 -11.18
C LEU A 116 -10.43 9.89 -12.42
N VAL A 117 -9.24 9.31 -12.22
CA VAL A 117 -8.41 8.79 -13.31
C VAL A 117 -9.10 7.60 -13.96
N ALA A 118 -9.55 6.63 -13.15
CA ALA A 118 -10.23 5.44 -13.65
C ALA A 118 -11.53 5.76 -14.40
N LEU A 119 -12.31 6.73 -13.91
CA LEU A 119 -13.57 7.18 -14.53
C LEU A 119 -13.35 7.61 -15.98
N TRP A 120 -12.34 8.45 -16.22
CA TRP A 120 -12.02 8.92 -17.58
C TRP A 120 -11.78 7.74 -18.53
N PHE A 121 -10.91 6.81 -18.16
CA PHE A 121 -10.59 5.68 -19.03
C PHE A 121 -11.71 4.67 -19.13
N LYS A 122 -12.53 4.51 -18.10
CA LYS A 122 -13.71 3.63 -18.12
C LYS A 122 -14.78 4.17 -19.09
N VAL A 123 -15.08 5.45 -19.03
CA VAL A 123 -16.12 6.07 -19.86
C VAL A 123 -15.66 6.22 -21.31
N PHE A 124 -14.50 6.82 -21.53
CA PHE A 124 -14.05 7.20 -22.89
C PHE A 124 -13.26 6.10 -23.62
N HIS A 125 -12.70 5.14 -22.87
CA HIS A 125 -11.85 4.08 -23.43
C HIS A 125 -12.32 2.67 -23.07
N ARG A 126 -13.48 2.52 -22.43
CA ARG A 126 -14.08 1.22 -22.05
C ARG A 126 -13.13 0.30 -21.26
N LYS A 127 -12.27 0.89 -20.43
CA LYS A 127 -11.35 0.14 -19.59
C LYS A 127 -12.04 -0.38 -18.34
N LYS A 128 -11.61 -1.55 -17.85
CA LYS A 128 -12.08 -2.09 -16.57
C LYS A 128 -11.34 -1.41 -15.43
N PHE A 129 -11.98 -1.38 -14.27
CA PHE A 129 -11.40 -0.82 -13.06
C PHE A 129 -11.45 -1.83 -11.91
N LEU A 130 -10.29 -2.18 -11.39
CA LEU A 130 -10.10 -2.94 -10.16
C LEU A 130 -9.56 -1.97 -9.11
N PHE A 131 -10.26 -1.89 -7.98
CA PHE A 131 -9.84 -1.11 -6.84
C PHE A 131 -9.17 -2.03 -5.80
N ASP A 132 -7.93 -1.73 -5.47
CA ASP A 132 -7.19 -2.40 -4.41
C ASP A 132 -7.23 -1.56 -3.14
N HIS A 133 -8.06 -2.01 -2.20
CA HIS A 133 -8.38 -1.31 -0.97
C HIS A 133 -7.34 -1.65 0.11
N HIS A 134 -6.27 -0.84 0.17
CA HIS A 134 -5.15 -1.00 1.09
C HIS A 134 -5.42 -0.39 2.45
N ASP A 135 -6.02 0.81 2.46
CA ASP A 135 -6.16 1.65 3.64
C ASP A 135 -7.58 2.20 3.77
N LEU A 136 -7.96 2.50 5.01
CA LEU A 136 -9.21 3.16 5.36
C LEU A 136 -8.95 4.67 5.46
N CYS A 137 -8.98 5.39 4.34
CA CYS A 137 -8.65 6.82 4.29
C CYS A 137 -9.47 7.69 5.25
N PRO A 138 -10.78 7.48 5.44
CA PRO A 138 -11.57 8.21 6.42
C PRO A 138 -11.06 8.00 7.86
N GLU A 139 -10.76 6.76 8.24
CA GLU A 139 -10.26 6.39 9.56
C GLU A 139 -8.83 6.89 9.80
N LEU A 140 -7.97 6.84 8.77
CA LEU A 140 -6.62 7.43 8.84
C LEU A 140 -6.68 8.94 9.07
N TYR A 141 -7.62 9.63 8.40
CA TYR A 141 -7.82 11.06 8.62
C TYR A 141 -8.28 11.34 10.05
N GLU A 142 -9.27 10.57 10.55
CA GLU A 142 -9.77 10.71 11.92
C GLU A 142 -8.65 10.48 12.94
N SER A 143 -7.85 9.44 12.77
CA SER A 143 -6.71 9.13 13.63
C SER A 143 -5.65 10.23 13.65
N LYS A 144 -5.36 10.83 12.48
CA LYS A 144 -4.32 11.86 12.34
C LYS A 144 -4.73 13.23 12.87
N PHE A 145 -6.01 13.58 12.72
CA PHE A 145 -6.51 14.93 13.04
C PHE A 145 -7.46 14.96 14.23
N GLU A 146 -7.77 13.80 14.83
CA GLU A 146 -8.65 13.63 16.00
C GLU A 146 -10.03 14.30 15.85
N ARG A 147 -10.52 14.45 14.60
CA ARG A 147 -11.78 15.13 14.30
C ARG A 147 -12.50 14.56 13.11
N ARG A 148 -13.83 14.59 13.18
CA ARG A 148 -14.74 14.34 12.05
C ARG A 148 -15.28 15.68 11.57
N GLY A 149 -14.83 16.14 10.42
CA GLY A 149 -15.25 17.40 9.82
C GLY A 149 -15.66 17.23 8.36
N ILE A 150 -15.78 18.36 7.65
CA ILE A 150 -16.14 18.37 6.22
C ILE A 150 -15.19 17.49 5.39
N PHE A 151 -13.89 17.52 5.66
CA PHE A 151 -12.91 16.71 4.96
C PHE A 151 -13.11 15.21 5.17
N HIS A 152 -13.45 14.78 6.39
CA HIS A 152 -13.81 13.38 6.64
C HIS A 152 -15.05 12.97 5.82
N GLY A 153 -16.07 13.84 5.73
CA GLY A 153 -17.23 13.60 4.88
C GLY A 153 -16.88 13.50 3.40
N LEU A 154 -15.97 14.34 2.90
CA LEU A 154 -15.46 14.27 1.52
C LEU A 154 -14.70 12.98 1.24
N LEU A 155 -13.90 12.48 2.20
CA LEU A 155 -13.22 11.20 2.08
C LEU A 155 -14.19 10.02 2.00
N LEU A 156 -15.26 10.01 2.81
CA LEU A 156 -16.32 9.01 2.73
C LEU A 156 -17.02 9.02 1.36
N ILE A 157 -17.25 10.21 0.79
CA ILE A 157 -17.83 10.34 -0.56
C ILE A 157 -16.86 9.81 -1.62
N ALA A 158 -15.57 10.16 -1.53
CA ALA A 158 -14.55 9.70 -2.47
C ALA A 158 -14.40 8.16 -2.42
N GLU A 159 -14.34 7.59 -1.22
CA GLU A 159 -14.33 6.14 -1.01
C GLU A 159 -15.55 5.47 -1.64
N TRP A 160 -16.75 6.00 -1.36
CA TRP A 160 -17.99 5.49 -1.93
C TRP A 160 -18.00 5.56 -3.46
N CYS A 161 -17.56 6.68 -4.05
CA CYS A 161 -17.43 6.83 -5.50
C CYS A 161 -16.48 5.79 -6.09
N THR A 162 -15.36 5.55 -5.42
CA THR A 162 -14.35 4.57 -5.85
C THR A 162 -14.93 3.15 -5.83
N PHE A 163 -15.59 2.75 -4.75
CA PHE A 163 -16.29 1.47 -4.69
C PHE A 163 -17.35 1.32 -5.77
N LYS A 164 -18.17 2.36 -6.00
CA LYS A 164 -19.22 2.32 -7.02
C LYS A 164 -18.68 2.19 -8.43
N LEU A 165 -17.60 2.90 -8.73
CA LEU A 165 -16.99 2.88 -10.05
C LEU A 165 -16.25 1.57 -10.35
N ALA A 166 -15.63 0.94 -9.36
CA ALA A 166 -14.87 -0.29 -9.52
C ALA A 166 -15.72 -1.44 -10.05
N ASP A 167 -15.21 -2.19 -11.03
CA ASP A 167 -15.85 -3.43 -11.49
C ASP A 167 -15.64 -4.55 -10.48
N THR A 168 -14.46 -4.56 -9.84
CA THR A 168 -14.06 -5.53 -8.82
C THR A 168 -13.25 -4.81 -7.75
N VAL A 169 -13.34 -5.27 -6.52
CA VAL A 169 -12.55 -4.78 -5.40
C VAL A 169 -11.73 -5.93 -4.83
N ILE A 170 -10.47 -5.68 -4.53
CA ILE A 170 -9.66 -6.55 -3.68
C ILE A 170 -9.37 -5.80 -2.39
N SER A 171 -9.30 -6.53 -1.29
CA SER A 171 -9.07 -5.98 0.05
C SER A 171 -7.98 -6.78 0.75
N THR A 172 -7.19 -6.14 1.59
CA THR A 172 -6.06 -6.77 2.29
C THR A 172 -6.49 -7.78 3.34
N ASN A 173 -7.71 -7.65 3.87
CA ASN A 173 -8.23 -8.52 4.92
C ASN A 173 -9.77 -8.57 4.90
N THR A 174 -10.34 -9.43 5.77
CA THR A 174 -11.80 -9.62 5.86
C THR A 174 -12.53 -8.40 6.41
N SER A 175 -11.92 -7.64 7.33
CA SER A 175 -12.54 -6.42 7.87
C SER A 175 -12.69 -5.35 6.79
N TYR A 176 -11.66 -5.16 5.93
CA TYR A 176 -11.73 -4.23 4.81
C TYR A 176 -12.72 -4.68 3.73
N ARG A 177 -12.79 -6.01 3.50
CA ARG A 177 -13.84 -6.58 2.63
C ARG A 177 -15.23 -6.24 3.15
N GLU A 178 -15.46 -6.36 4.45
CA GLU A 178 -16.75 -6.04 5.06
C GLU A 178 -17.11 -4.56 4.91
N ILE A 179 -16.15 -3.66 5.04
CA ILE A 179 -16.34 -2.23 4.78
C ILE A 179 -16.74 -1.97 3.33
N ALA A 180 -16.08 -2.62 2.37
CA ALA A 180 -16.44 -2.48 0.96
C ALA A 180 -17.88 -2.94 0.68
N ILE A 181 -18.35 -3.98 1.36
CA ILE A 181 -19.71 -4.51 1.21
C ILE A 181 -20.73 -3.61 1.94
N THR A 182 -20.47 -3.29 3.20
CA THR A 182 -21.45 -2.60 4.06
C THR A 182 -21.51 -1.10 3.80
N ARG A 183 -20.35 -0.42 3.85
CA ARG A 183 -20.22 1.03 3.62
C ARG A 183 -20.18 1.36 2.12
N GLY A 184 -19.36 0.66 1.35
CA GLY A 184 -19.24 0.85 -0.09
C GLY A 184 -20.44 0.32 -0.90
N LYS A 185 -21.36 -0.46 -0.28
CA LYS A 185 -22.50 -1.09 -0.93
C LYS A 185 -22.11 -1.90 -2.16
N LYS A 186 -20.96 -2.58 -2.08
CA LYS A 186 -20.47 -3.43 -3.16
C LYS A 186 -21.09 -4.82 -3.11
N ASP A 187 -21.34 -5.41 -4.28
CA ASP A 187 -21.77 -6.81 -4.37
C ASP A 187 -20.69 -7.72 -3.75
N PRO A 188 -21.03 -8.57 -2.76
CA PRO A 188 -20.08 -9.50 -2.12
C PRO A 188 -19.31 -10.40 -3.09
N ASN A 189 -19.93 -10.75 -4.25
CA ASN A 189 -19.31 -11.55 -5.30
C ASN A 189 -18.25 -10.77 -6.11
N ARG A 190 -18.18 -9.47 -5.92
CA ARG A 190 -17.22 -8.56 -6.55
C ARG A 190 -16.13 -8.07 -5.59
N VAL A 191 -16.09 -8.58 -4.36
CA VAL A 191 -15.09 -8.19 -3.34
C VAL A 191 -14.34 -9.42 -2.89
N HIS A 192 -13.04 -9.43 -3.13
CA HIS A 192 -12.16 -10.55 -2.82
C HIS A 192 -11.09 -10.16 -1.82
N VAL A 193 -10.68 -11.09 -0.95
CA VAL A 193 -9.55 -10.86 -0.04
C VAL A 193 -8.27 -11.36 -0.71
N VAL A 194 -7.33 -10.44 -0.95
CA VAL A 194 -6.00 -10.72 -1.45
C VAL A 194 -4.98 -10.20 -0.45
N ARG A 195 -4.42 -11.10 0.34
CA ARG A 195 -3.46 -10.77 1.39
C ARG A 195 -2.06 -10.65 0.82
N SER A 196 -1.28 -9.72 1.36
CA SER A 196 0.17 -9.73 1.18
C SER A 196 0.77 -10.83 2.06
N GLY A 197 1.74 -11.55 1.52
CA GLY A 197 2.45 -12.60 2.24
C GLY A 197 3.94 -12.58 1.90
N PRO A 198 4.79 -13.27 2.67
CA PRO A 198 6.20 -13.38 2.37
C PRO A 198 6.42 -14.28 1.13
N ASP A 199 7.45 -14.00 0.36
CA ASP A 199 7.93 -14.91 -0.67
C ASP A 199 8.56 -16.14 0.02
N LEU A 200 7.90 -17.30 -0.08
CA LEU A 200 8.32 -18.55 0.55
C LEU A 200 9.63 -19.13 -0.03
N ASN A 201 10.06 -18.70 -1.22
CA ASN A 201 11.36 -19.07 -1.76
C ASN A 201 12.49 -18.32 -1.03
N ARG A 202 12.20 -17.11 -0.56
CA ARG A 202 13.13 -16.22 0.12
C ARG A 202 13.06 -16.36 1.64
N PHE A 203 11.85 -16.47 2.18
CA PHE A 203 11.59 -16.61 3.62
C PHE A 203 11.33 -18.06 3.99
N ARG A 204 12.37 -18.78 4.38
CA ARG A 204 12.30 -20.18 4.81
C ARG A 204 12.45 -20.27 6.32
N ARG A 205 11.78 -21.28 6.89
CA ARG A 205 11.99 -21.59 8.30
C ARG A 205 13.45 -22.04 8.49
N VAL A 206 14.15 -21.38 9.38
CA VAL A 206 15.52 -21.72 9.78
C VAL A 206 15.54 -22.23 11.21
N SER A 207 16.59 -22.96 11.59
CA SER A 207 16.77 -23.39 12.95
C SER A 207 16.93 -22.16 13.87
N PRO A 208 16.31 -22.16 15.05
CA PRO A 208 16.45 -21.08 16.01
C PRO A 208 17.91 -20.88 16.41
N ASN A 209 18.38 -19.64 16.42
CA ASN A 209 19.71 -19.30 16.90
C ASN A 209 19.62 -18.88 18.39
N PRO A 210 20.19 -19.68 19.33
CA PRO A 210 20.10 -19.41 20.77
C PRO A 210 20.72 -18.08 21.19
N VAL A 211 21.67 -17.53 20.40
CA VAL A 211 22.36 -16.26 20.68
C VAL A 211 21.38 -15.11 20.88
N TYR A 212 20.26 -15.10 20.15
CA TYR A 212 19.25 -14.02 20.26
C TYR A 212 18.49 -14.06 21.59
N ARG A 213 18.44 -15.20 22.27
CA ARG A 213 17.83 -15.33 23.60
C ARG A 213 18.71 -14.81 24.72
N ARG A 214 20.00 -14.64 24.50
CA ARG A 214 20.97 -14.17 25.51
C ARG A 214 20.88 -14.95 26.84
N GLY A 215 20.72 -16.27 26.77
CA GLY A 215 20.58 -17.13 27.93
C GLY A 215 19.18 -17.12 28.59
N LYS A 216 18.19 -16.44 28.00
CA LYS A 216 16.81 -16.41 28.49
C LYS A 216 15.99 -17.55 27.90
N GLU A 217 14.94 -17.94 28.61
CA GLU A 217 14.03 -19.02 28.19
C GLU A 217 13.14 -18.56 27.02
N TYR A 218 12.63 -17.32 27.11
CA TYR A 218 11.69 -16.76 26.13
C TYR A 218 12.32 -15.61 25.34
N LEU A 219 11.98 -15.51 24.05
CA LEU A 219 12.31 -14.39 23.18
C LEU A 219 11.00 -13.78 22.64
N ILE A 220 10.73 -12.55 23.00
CA ILE A 220 9.64 -11.76 22.42
C ILE A 220 10.23 -10.82 21.38
N GLY A 221 9.82 -10.99 20.12
CA GLY A 221 10.31 -10.21 18.98
C GLY A 221 9.25 -9.29 18.41
N TYR A 222 9.65 -8.07 18.06
CA TYR A 222 8.92 -7.18 17.18
C TYR A 222 9.73 -6.94 15.91
N LEU A 223 9.09 -7.02 14.77
CA LEU A 223 9.69 -6.69 13.48
C LEU A 223 8.71 -5.84 12.68
N GLY A 224 9.06 -4.57 12.41
CA GLY A 224 8.15 -3.69 11.68
C GLY A 224 8.57 -2.23 11.68
N VAL A 225 7.68 -1.38 11.14
CA VAL A 225 7.81 0.08 11.20
C VAL A 225 7.54 0.52 12.64
N MET A 226 8.30 1.47 13.13
CA MET A 226 8.13 2.08 14.46
C MET A 226 7.51 3.47 14.29
N GLY A 227 6.23 3.49 13.91
CA GLY A 227 5.41 4.69 13.83
C GLY A 227 4.59 4.90 15.12
N GLU A 228 3.96 6.05 15.23
CA GLU A 228 3.12 6.41 16.38
C GLU A 228 1.92 5.47 16.52
N PHE A 229 1.29 5.12 15.38
CA PHE A 229 0.11 4.25 15.32
C PHE A 229 0.41 2.75 15.44
N ASP A 230 1.69 2.35 15.36
CA ASP A 230 2.08 0.94 15.50
C ASP A 230 2.08 0.45 16.94
N GLY A 231 1.95 1.36 17.90
CA GLY A 231 1.79 1.04 19.33
C GLY A 231 3.00 0.38 19.98
N VAL A 232 4.21 0.49 19.40
CA VAL A 232 5.42 -0.17 19.90
C VAL A 232 5.82 0.30 21.31
N HIS A 233 5.43 1.52 21.68
CA HIS A 233 5.61 2.04 23.05
C HIS A 233 4.90 1.16 24.09
N HIS A 234 3.70 0.64 23.78
CA HIS A 234 3.01 -0.29 24.69
C HIS A 234 3.78 -1.61 24.91
N LEU A 235 4.51 -2.08 23.89
CA LEU A 235 5.37 -3.24 24.06
C LEU A 235 6.55 -2.93 24.99
N VAL A 236 7.12 -1.73 24.90
CA VAL A 236 8.21 -1.27 25.78
C VAL A 236 7.70 -1.13 27.21
N GLU A 237 6.51 -0.55 27.42
CA GLU A 237 5.86 -0.43 28.72
C GLU A 237 5.56 -1.82 29.33
N ALA A 238 5.05 -2.74 28.52
CA ALA A 238 4.82 -4.13 28.96
C ALA A 238 6.13 -4.86 29.32
N ALA A 239 7.21 -4.61 28.56
CA ALA A 239 8.53 -5.14 28.88
C ALA A 239 9.03 -4.60 30.23
N HIS A 240 8.87 -3.30 30.50
CA HIS A 240 9.20 -2.69 31.79
C HIS A 240 8.38 -3.29 32.93
N GLU A 241 7.07 -3.45 32.75
CA GLU A 241 6.20 -4.08 33.74
C GLU A 241 6.67 -5.50 34.09
N LEU A 242 6.95 -6.31 33.07
CA LEU A 242 7.36 -7.71 33.26
C LEU A 242 8.75 -7.80 33.89
N VAL A 243 9.73 -7.10 33.37
CA VAL A 243 11.13 -7.24 33.80
C VAL A 243 11.40 -6.48 35.10
N SER A 244 10.98 -5.22 35.18
CA SER A 244 11.35 -4.36 36.30
C SER A 244 10.44 -4.53 37.51
N LYS A 245 9.11 -4.66 37.33
CA LYS A 245 8.15 -4.78 38.43
C LYS A 245 7.89 -6.22 38.80
N ARG A 246 7.62 -7.10 37.83
CA ARG A 246 7.32 -8.54 38.09
C ARG A 246 8.55 -9.44 38.15
N LYS A 247 9.75 -8.87 37.97
CA LYS A 247 11.04 -9.53 38.08
C LYS A 247 11.16 -10.79 37.17
N ARG A 248 10.52 -10.76 35.99
CA ARG A 248 10.60 -11.82 34.98
C ARG A 248 11.96 -11.72 34.27
N ASN A 249 12.96 -12.42 34.77
CA ASN A 249 14.32 -12.44 34.25
C ASN A 249 14.56 -13.49 33.17
N ASP A 250 13.56 -14.24 32.82
CA ASP A 250 13.56 -15.34 31.84
C ASP A 250 13.18 -14.90 30.42
N ILE A 251 12.85 -13.61 30.23
CA ILE A 251 12.38 -13.07 28.95
C ILE A 251 13.44 -12.13 28.34
N GLN A 252 13.76 -12.34 27.07
CA GLN A 252 14.49 -11.38 26.21
C GLN A 252 13.51 -10.68 25.28
N PHE A 253 13.58 -9.35 25.21
CA PHE A 253 12.87 -8.56 24.20
C PHE A 253 13.85 -8.17 23.08
N CYS A 254 13.40 -8.26 21.83
CA CYS A 254 14.16 -7.88 20.64
C CYS A 254 13.25 -7.10 19.68
N LEU A 255 13.50 -5.80 19.53
CA LEU A 255 12.75 -4.93 18.64
C LEU A 255 13.63 -4.57 17.44
N ILE A 256 13.15 -4.89 16.24
CA ILE A 256 13.86 -4.68 14.98
C ILE A 256 12.98 -3.84 14.06
N GLY A 257 13.47 -2.69 13.64
CA GLY A 257 12.72 -1.81 12.75
C GLY A 257 13.34 -0.43 12.63
N SER A 258 12.61 0.44 11.95
CA SER A 258 12.92 1.87 11.80
C SER A 258 11.64 2.67 11.74
N GLY A 259 11.70 3.98 11.90
CA GLY A 259 10.55 4.87 11.81
C GLY A 259 10.71 6.08 12.71
N PRO A 260 9.73 7.02 12.67
CA PRO A 260 9.79 8.27 13.45
C PRO A 260 9.90 8.04 14.96
N MET A 261 9.35 6.92 15.46
CA MET A 261 9.39 6.59 16.89
C MET A 261 10.65 5.81 17.33
N PHE A 262 11.60 5.52 16.42
CA PHE A 262 12.79 4.72 16.77
C PHE A 262 13.62 5.34 17.90
N GLU A 263 14.02 6.62 17.77
CA GLU A 263 14.80 7.31 18.82
C GLU A 263 14.00 7.56 20.11
N PRO A 264 12.72 8.00 20.07
CA PRO A 264 11.88 8.06 21.26
C PRO A 264 11.79 6.72 22.01
N LEU A 265 11.53 5.61 21.30
CA LEU A 265 11.45 4.26 21.89
C LEU A 265 12.77 3.82 22.51
N LYS A 266 13.89 4.07 21.83
CA LYS A 266 15.23 3.79 22.33
C LYS A 266 15.53 4.56 23.62
N ASN A 267 15.06 5.79 23.74
CA ASN A 267 15.21 6.57 24.97
C ASN A 267 14.32 6.03 26.11
N LEU A 268 13.14 5.53 25.78
CA LEU A 268 12.23 4.93 26.76
C LEU A 268 12.78 3.60 27.34
N THR A 269 13.73 2.95 26.66
CA THR A 269 14.34 1.67 27.10
C THR A 269 15.59 1.89 27.98
N LYS A 270 16.04 3.12 28.20
CA LYS A 270 17.16 3.45 29.10
C LYS A 270 16.69 3.61 30.54
#